data_6495c84e15cc004aa218392aa1697ebe
#
_entry.id   6495c84e15cc004aa218392aa1697ebe
#
_cell.length_a   1.000
_cell.length_b   1.000
_cell.length_c   1.000
_cell.angle_alpha   90.00
_cell.angle_beta   90.00
_cell.angle_gamma   90.00
#
_symmetry.space_group_name_H-M   'P 1'
#
loop_
_entity.id
_entity.type
_entity.pdbx_description
1 polymer ?
#
loop_
_entity_poly.entity_id
_entity_poly.type
_entity_poly.pdbx_seq_one_letter_code
_entity_poly.pdbx_strand_id
1 'polypeptide(L)'
;MKRLTFFMVAIMALCLTAIAQKQSSKTLVAYFSATGTTEKAAKVVAEVSGGTLYEIQPTKKYTSADLDWHDKSSRSSMEMADAKSRPALSSKAANLADYDTV
;
A
#
# COMPACT_ATOMS: atom_id res chain seq x y z
N MET A 1 44.75 11.31 -8.25
CA MET A 1 43.54 11.18 -9.06
C MET A 1 43.05 9.75 -9.18
N LYS A 2 43.92 8.78 -9.47
CA LYS A 2 43.52 7.36 -9.59
C LYS A 2 42.95 6.77 -8.29
N ARG A 3 43.42 7.22 -7.12
CA ARG A 3 42.93 6.74 -5.81
C ARG A 3 41.50 7.23 -5.48
N LEU A 4 41.15 8.44 -5.90
CA LEU A 4 39.79 9.00 -5.69
C LEU A 4 38.74 8.29 -6.52
N THR A 5 39.09 7.93 -7.77
CA THR A 5 38.18 7.18 -8.66
C THR A 5 37.88 5.79 -8.11
N PHE A 6 38.88 5.13 -7.53
CA PHE A 6 38.70 3.81 -6.91
C PHE A 6 37.80 3.86 -5.70
N PHE A 7 37.88 4.89 -4.86
CA PHE A 7 37.02 5.08 -3.70
C PHE A 7 35.58 5.30 -4.09
N MET A 8 35.29 6.07 -5.13
CA MET A 8 33.92 6.30 -5.60
C MET A 8 33.28 5.03 -6.13
N VAL A 9 33.99 4.19 -6.83
CA VAL A 9 33.49 2.91 -7.34
C VAL A 9 33.14 1.96 -6.17
N ALA A 10 33.98 1.92 -5.12
CA ALA A 10 33.69 1.11 -3.94
C ALA A 10 32.45 1.55 -3.19
N ILE A 11 32.24 2.87 -3.06
CA ILE A 11 31.03 3.43 -2.40
C ILE A 11 29.78 3.11 -3.20
N MET A 12 29.81 3.21 -4.52
CA MET A 12 28.69 2.84 -5.38
C MET A 12 28.33 1.36 -5.29
N ALA A 13 29.33 0.49 -5.23
CA ALA A 13 29.13 -0.95 -5.07
C ALA A 13 28.45 -1.28 -3.73
N LEU A 14 28.82 -0.61 -2.64
CA LEU A 14 28.18 -0.76 -1.34
C LEU A 14 26.74 -0.28 -1.35
N CYS A 15 26.44 0.84 -2.01
CA CYS A 15 25.06 1.34 -2.15
C CYS A 15 24.19 0.35 -2.93
N LEU A 16 24.70 -0.23 -4.01
CA LEU A 16 23.98 -1.22 -4.80
C LEU A 16 23.68 -2.49 -3.97
N THR A 17 24.61 -2.94 -3.16
CA THR A 17 24.42 -4.09 -2.28
C THR A 17 23.34 -3.82 -1.24
N ALA A 18 23.32 -2.62 -0.64
CA ALA A 18 22.29 -2.23 0.31
C ALA A 18 20.89 -2.16 -0.32
N ILE A 19 20.78 -1.67 -1.55
CA ILE A 19 19.51 -1.63 -2.30
C ILE A 19 19.05 -3.06 -2.61
N ALA A 20 19.94 -3.95 -3.01
CA ALA A 20 19.61 -5.34 -3.28
C ALA A 20 19.12 -6.07 -2.03
N GLN A 21 19.69 -5.79 -0.85
CA GLN A 21 19.22 -6.33 0.42
C GLN A 21 17.82 -5.84 0.78
N LYS A 22 17.49 -4.56 0.53
CA LYS A 22 16.15 -4.03 0.71
C LYS A 22 15.14 -4.67 -0.23
N GLN A 23 15.54 -4.98 -1.46
CA GLN A 23 14.68 -5.65 -2.44
C GLN A 23 14.35 -7.09 -2.06
N SER A 24 15.14 -7.73 -1.17
CA SER A 24 14.85 -9.07 -0.67
C SER A 24 13.77 -9.05 0.42
N SER A 25 13.42 -7.89 0.99
CA SER A 25 12.33 -7.75 1.94
C SER A 25 10.99 -7.90 1.25
N LYS A 26 10.06 -8.56 1.93
CA LYS A 26 8.68 -8.70 1.42
C LYS A 26 7.85 -7.51 1.85
N THR A 27 7.32 -6.80 0.88
CA THR A 27 6.44 -5.64 1.08
C THR A 27 5.03 -5.97 0.66
N LEU A 28 4.07 -5.63 1.51
CA LEU A 28 2.65 -5.72 1.19
C LEU A 28 2.12 -4.32 0.90
N VAL A 29 1.51 -4.14 -0.26
CA VAL A 29 0.81 -2.90 -0.63
C VAL A 29 -0.69 -3.16 -0.51
N ALA A 30 -1.23 -2.88 0.67
CA ALA A 30 -2.65 -3.02 0.95
C ALA A 30 -3.36 -1.71 0.62
N TYR A 31 -4.47 -1.79 -0.11
CA TYR A 31 -5.20 -0.60 -0.50
C TYR A 31 -6.71 -0.84 -0.50
N PHE A 32 -7.44 0.24 -0.32
CA PHE A 32 -8.86 0.32 -0.54
C PHE A 32 -9.13 1.35 -1.63
N SER A 33 -9.90 0.98 -2.64
CA SER A 33 -10.24 1.87 -3.74
C SER A 33 -11.71 1.73 -4.10
N ALA A 34 -12.49 2.75 -3.78
CA ALA A 34 -13.91 2.76 -4.09
C ALA A 34 -14.19 3.09 -5.57
N THR A 35 -13.36 3.93 -6.19
CA THR A 35 -13.59 4.46 -7.53
C THR A 35 -12.47 4.10 -8.52
N GLY A 36 -11.45 3.39 -8.10
CA GLY A 36 -10.33 2.97 -8.94
C GLY A 36 -9.12 3.91 -8.92
N THR A 37 -9.23 5.11 -8.36
CA THR A 37 -8.13 6.07 -8.31
C THR A 37 -6.98 5.59 -7.42
N THR A 38 -7.29 5.16 -6.21
CA THR A 38 -6.30 4.62 -5.27
C THR A 38 -5.67 3.33 -5.79
N GLU A 39 -6.44 2.51 -6.49
CA GLU A 39 -5.93 1.30 -7.13
C GLU A 39 -4.79 1.60 -8.09
N LYS A 40 -4.93 2.63 -8.92
CA LYS A 40 -3.87 3.05 -9.85
C LYS A 40 -2.60 3.45 -9.10
N ALA A 41 -2.74 4.21 -8.04
CA ALA A 41 -1.60 4.60 -7.20
C ALA A 41 -0.94 3.40 -6.53
N ALA A 42 -1.74 2.47 -6.02
CA ALA A 42 -1.25 1.26 -5.37
C ALA A 42 -0.44 0.38 -6.33
N LYS A 43 -0.87 0.27 -7.58
CA LYS A 43 -0.14 -0.48 -8.62
C LYS A 43 1.24 0.12 -8.89
N VAL A 44 1.35 1.45 -8.92
CA VAL A 44 2.64 2.13 -9.07
C VAL A 44 3.55 1.86 -7.87
N VAL A 45 3.01 1.96 -6.67
CA VAL A 45 3.77 1.68 -5.44
C VAL A 45 4.27 0.24 -5.42
N ALA A 46 3.43 -0.72 -5.81
CA ALA A 46 3.81 -2.13 -5.89
C ALA A 46 4.92 -2.36 -6.93
N GLU A 47 4.83 -1.71 -8.08
CA GLU A 47 5.83 -1.81 -9.13
C GLU A 47 7.20 -1.27 -8.66
N VAL A 48 7.21 -0.09 -8.04
CA VAL A 48 8.43 0.55 -7.56
C VAL A 48 9.07 -0.21 -6.40
N SER A 49 8.25 -0.71 -5.47
CA SER A 49 8.72 -1.42 -4.28
C SER A 49 8.99 -2.90 -4.51
N GLY A 50 8.51 -3.47 -5.61
CA GLY A 50 8.48 -4.92 -5.81
C GLY A 50 7.51 -5.64 -4.90
N GLY A 51 6.56 -4.91 -4.31
CA GLY A 51 5.62 -5.43 -3.33
C GLY A 51 4.47 -6.23 -3.93
N THR A 52 3.76 -6.93 -3.07
CA THR A 52 2.56 -7.68 -3.41
C THR A 52 1.33 -6.81 -3.17
N LEU A 53 0.47 -6.71 -4.17
CA LEU A 53 -0.80 -6.00 -4.05
C LEU A 53 -1.82 -6.81 -3.27
N TYR A 54 -2.54 -6.13 -2.39
CA TYR A 54 -3.71 -6.68 -1.71
C TYR A 54 -4.83 -5.65 -1.69
N GLU A 55 -5.95 -5.99 -2.30
CA GLU A 55 -7.13 -5.12 -2.31
C GLU A 55 -8.01 -5.42 -1.10
N ILE A 56 -8.26 -4.40 -0.29
CA ILE A 56 -9.20 -4.48 0.82
C ILE A 56 -10.61 -4.28 0.26
N GLN A 57 -11.42 -5.34 0.30
CA GLN A 57 -12.77 -5.31 -0.27
C GLN A 57 -13.80 -5.47 0.83
N PRO A 58 -14.68 -4.47 1.05
CA PRO A 58 -15.81 -4.63 1.94
C PRO A 58 -16.83 -5.59 1.33
N THR A 59 -17.49 -6.36 2.17
CA THR A 59 -18.56 -7.28 1.74
C THR A 59 -19.64 -6.54 0.97
N LYS A 60 -20.02 -5.35 1.46
CA LYS A 60 -20.95 -4.45 0.78
C LYS A 60 -20.15 -3.32 0.13
N LYS A 61 -20.09 -3.33 -1.19
CA LYS A 61 -19.39 -2.29 -1.95
C LYS A 61 -20.01 -0.92 -1.72
N TYR A 62 -19.16 0.11 -1.75
CA TYR A 62 -19.61 1.49 -1.63
C TYR A 62 -20.10 1.99 -2.97
N THR A 63 -21.31 2.54 -2.98
CA THR A 63 -21.88 3.25 -4.13
C THR A 63 -21.48 4.73 -4.09
N SER A 64 -21.75 5.46 -5.18
CA SER A 64 -21.50 6.91 -5.20
C SER A 64 -22.29 7.62 -4.10
N ALA A 65 -23.53 7.20 -3.86
CA ALA A 65 -24.36 7.76 -2.77
C ALA A 65 -23.77 7.45 -1.40
N ASP A 66 -23.21 6.25 -1.21
CA ASP A 66 -22.54 5.85 0.04
C ASP A 66 -21.34 6.74 0.35
N LEU A 67 -20.66 7.23 -0.67
CA LEU A 67 -19.44 8.03 -0.55
C LEU A 67 -19.68 9.54 -0.49
N ASP A 68 -20.93 9.98 -0.57
CA ASP A 68 -21.27 11.40 -0.54
C ASP A 68 -21.05 11.98 0.85
N TRP A 69 -19.89 12.58 1.04
CA TRP A 69 -19.51 13.18 2.32
C TRP A 69 -20.25 14.49 2.63
N HIS A 70 -20.96 15.08 1.65
CA HIS A 70 -21.84 16.23 1.85
C HIS A 70 -23.15 15.81 2.53
N ASP A 71 -23.57 14.57 2.35
CA ASP A 71 -24.77 14.01 2.97
C ASP A 71 -24.41 13.37 4.31
N LYS A 72 -24.85 13.96 5.40
CA LYS A 72 -24.57 13.45 6.75
C LYS A 72 -25.23 12.10 7.04
N SER A 73 -26.22 11.71 6.27
CA SER A 73 -26.91 10.41 6.39
C SER A 73 -26.34 9.36 5.46
N SER A 74 -25.34 9.69 4.62
CA SER A 74 -24.68 8.72 3.76
C SER A 74 -23.94 7.67 4.59
N ARG A 75 -23.71 6.49 3.99
CA ARG A 75 -23.01 5.40 4.66
C ARG A 75 -21.63 5.83 5.18
N SER A 76 -20.83 6.49 4.35
CA SER A 76 -19.49 6.93 4.76
C SER A 76 -19.52 7.94 5.89
N SER A 77 -20.47 8.89 5.86
CA SER A 77 -20.64 9.87 6.93
C SER A 77 -21.06 9.23 8.24
N MET A 78 -21.98 8.29 8.20
CA MET A 78 -22.45 7.54 9.37
C MET A 78 -21.33 6.67 9.96
N GLU A 79 -20.58 5.97 9.12
CA GLU A 79 -19.47 5.14 9.56
C GLU A 79 -18.35 5.98 10.16
N MET A 80 -18.04 7.14 9.58
CA MET A 80 -17.03 8.04 10.11
C MET A 80 -17.40 8.62 11.47
N ALA A 81 -18.69 8.89 11.69
CA ALA A 81 -19.18 9.41 12.96
C ALA A 81 -19.20 8.35 14.06
N ASP A 82 -19.24 7.08 13.71
CA ASP A 82 -19.23 5.96 14.65
C ASP A 82 -17.83 5.37 14.81
N ALA A 83 -17.18 5.70 15.93
CA ALA A 83 -15.83 5.22 16.23
C ALA A 83 -15.73 3.69 16.33
N LYS A 84 -16.86 3.01 16.52
CA LYS A 84 -16.92 1.54 16.63
C LYS A 84 -17.24 0.86 15.30
N SER A 85 -17.54 1.62 14.25
CA SER A 85 -17.88 1.06 12.96
C SER A 85 -16.71 0.26 12.37
N ARG A 86 -17.01 -0.96 11.98
CA ARG A 86 -16.03 -1.85 11.32
C ARG A 86 -16.78 -2.63 10.23
N PRO A 87 -16.82 -2.06 9.02
CA PRO A 87 -17.47 -2.77 7.90
C PRO A 87 -16.85 -4.14 7.69
N ALA A 88 -17.66 -5.13 7.41
CA ALA A 88 -17.19 -6.48 7.14
C ALA A 88 -16.40 -6.53 5.83
N LEU A 89 -15.36 -7.32 5.80
CA LEU A 89 -14.53 -7.54 4.63
C LEU A 89 -14.93 -8.85 3.94
N SER A 90 -14.85 -8.86 2.60
CA SER A 90 -15.19 -10.03 1.79
C SER A 90 -14.12 -11.13 1.89
N SER A 91 -12.88 -10.76 2.20
CA SER A 91 -11.78 -11.70 2.40
C SER A 91 -10.90 -11.21 3.53
N LYS A 92 -10.27 -12.15 4.23
CA LYS A 92 -9.26 -11.80 5.22
C LYS A 92 -7.99 -11.34 4.53
N ALA A 93 -7.24 -10.47 5.20
CA ALA A 93 -5.93 -10.07 4.74
C ALA A 93 -5.05 -11.30 4.49
N ALA A 94 -4.13 -11.17 3.53
CA ALA A 94 -3.06 -12.12 3.36
C ALA A 94 -2.30 -12.30 4.69
N ASN A 95 -1.54 -13.38 4.82
CA ASN A 95 -0.78 -13.64 6.03
C ASN A 95 0.23 -12.52 6.27
N LEU A 96 -0.12 -11.58 7.15
CA LEU A 96 0.69 -10.40 7.43
C LEU A 96 2.07 -10.75 7.99
N ALA A 97 2.19 -11.92 8.63
CA ALA A 97 3.46 -12.39 9.17
C ALA A 97 4.51 -12.67 8.09
N ASP A 98 4.11 -12.88 6.84
CA ASP A 98 5.02 -13.12 5.72
C ASP A 98 5.68 -11.84 5.20
N TYR A 99 5.27 -10.66 5.67
CA TYR A 99 5.72 -9.37 5.16
C TYR A 99 6.49 -8.60 6.22
N ASP A 100 7.58 -7.95 5.79
CA ASP A 100 8.40 -7.09 6.65
C ASP A 100 7.89 -5.67 6.70
N THR A 101 7.22 -5.23 5.62
CA THR A 101 6.73 -3.87 5.44
C THR A 101 5.32 -3.87 4.89
N VAL A 102 4.50 -2.96 5.37
CA VAL A 102 3.14 -2.75 4.88
C VAL A 102 2.95 -1.30 4.50
#